data_57f460bc10643788ac9b5a2476c3025b
#
_entry.id   57f460bc10643788ac9b5a2476c3025b
#
_cell.length_a   1.000
_cell.length_b   1.000
_cell.length_c   1.000
_cell.angle_alpha   90.00
_cell.angle_beta   90.00
_cell.angle_gamma   90.00
#
_symmetry.space_group_name_H-M   'P 1'
#
loop_
_entity.id
_entity.type
_entity.pdbx_description
1 polymer ?
#
loop_
_entity_poly.entity_id
_entity_poly.type
_entity_poly.pdbx_seq_one_letter_code
_entity_poly.pdbx_strand_id
1 'polypeptide(L)'
;MSVSQEQVLAALRAVQDPDLHKDIVTLGFVKDVKVAGGEVDFTIELTTPACPVKDEMKAEAEGIVRRLPGVTAARATMTADVKARGGFGRQAVPGIRNIIAVGAGKGGVGKSTTAVNLAVALQRKGARVGLMDADVYGPNTPQMLGIEGGPEVSEAKHMIPPEAFGIKVISMGMLVPADQPIIWRGPMLHGAVQQFMRDVEWGELDYLVVDLPPGTGDVSLSMAQSVPVAGAVVVTTPQGVSVSDVRKAVAMFRQLNIPVLGVVENMSFFVCGHCQERTEIFGHGGGVKMAEDMGIPMLGQIPIDTRVRAGGDEGRPIVNAAPESPAAKAFAEVAGRVAAEISKQNARVLKVIQTA
;
A
#
# COMPACT_ATOMS: atom_id res chain seq x y z
N MET A 1 22.68 -39.08 12.50
CA MET A 1 21.20 -39.09 12.70
C MET A 1 20.64 -38.12 11.70
N SER A 2 19.61 -38.51 10.95
CA SER A 2 18.91 -37.60 10.04
C SER A 2 18.01 -36.65 10.84
N VAL A 3 18.04 -35.36 10.54
CA VAL A 3 17.12 -34.39 11.15
C VAL A 3 15.68 -34.75 10.77
N SER A 4 14.73 -34.60 11.70
CA SER A 4 13.30 -34.79 11.41
C SER A 4 12.60 -33.48 11.08
N GLN A 5 11.45 -33.57 10.39
CA GLN A 5 10.60 -32.42 10.11
C GLN A 5 10.15 -31.73 11.41
N GLU A 6 9.87 -32.47 12.45
CA GLU A 6 9.46 -31.93 13.77
C GLU A 6 10.59 -31.11 14.41
N GLN A 7 11.85 -31.57 14.29
CA GLN A 7 13.01 -30.82 14.79
C GLN A 7 13.20 -29.52 14.03
N VAL A 8 12.98 -29.51 12.71
CA VAL A 8 13.03 -28.30 11.88
C VAL A 8 11.94 -27.31 12.30
N LEU A 9 10.69 -27.77 12.45
CA LEU A 9 9.60 -26.93 12.90
C LEU A 9 9.81 -26.39 14.32
N ALA A 10 10.32 -27.22 15.23
CA ALA A 10 10.67 -26.79 16.58
C ALA A 10 11.74 -25.68 16.59
N ALA A 11 12.77 -25.81 15.75
CA ALA A 11 13.81 -24.80 15.63
C ALA A 11 13.30 -23.48 15.03
N LEU A 12 12.44 -23.56 14.00
CA LEU A 12 11.83 -22.40 13.34
C LEU A 12 10.90 -21.57 14.24
N ARG A 13 10.47 -22.10 15.40
CA ARG A 13 9.74 -21.29 16.41
C ARG A 13 10.58 -20.16 17.02
N ALA A 14 11.89 -20.16 16.84
CA ALA A 14 12.75 -19.06 17.28
C ALA A 14 12.57 -17.82 16.39
N VAL A 15 12.13 -17.98 15.14
CA VAL A 15 11.89 -16.86 14.21
C VAL A 15 10.57 -16.20 14.53
N GLN A 16 10.61 -14.90 14.85
CA GLN A 16 9.44 -14.12 15.24
C GLN A 16 9.01 -13.18 14.11
N ASP A 17 7.71 -13.10 13.84
CA ASP A 17 7.16 -12.04 13.01
C ASP A 17 7.04 -10.75 13.85
N PRO A 18 7.73 -9.65 13.48
CA PRO A 18 7.75 -8.43 14.29
C PRO A 18 6.42 -7.68 14.28
N ASP A 19 5.57 -7.92 13.29
CA ASP A 19 4.28 -7.26 13.13
C ASP A 19 3.16 -7.96 13.90
N LEU A 20 3.19 -9.30 13.92
CA LEU A 20 2.17 -10.13 14.57
C LEU A 20 2.60 -10.63 15.96
N HIS A 21 3.87 -10.40 16.36
CA HIS A 21 4.44 -10.77 17.67
C HIS A 21 4.23 -12.25 18.03
N LYS A 22 4.42 -13.13 17.06
CA LYS A 22 4.35 -14.59 17.18
C LYS A 22 5.39 -15.25 16.28
N ASP A 23 5.76 -16.48 16.65
CA ASP A 23 6.66 -17.29 15.82
C ASP A 23 5.99 -17.71 14.49
N ILE A 24 6.81 -17.85 13.44
CA ILE A 24 6.34 -18.17 12.08
C ILE A 24 5.66 -19.53 11.97
N VAL A 25 5.95 -20.48 12.88
CA VAL A 25 5.31 -21.80 12.89
C VAL A 25 3.91 -21.72 13.48
N THR A 26 3.75 -21.01 14.61
CA THR A 26 2.44 -20.75 15.23
C THR A 26 1.54 -19.92 14.32
N LEU A 27 2.10 -19.01 13.51
CA LEU A 27 1.35 -18.25 12.51
C LEU A 27 0.95 -19.10 11.29
N GLY A 28 1.48 -20.31 11.16
CA GLY A 28 1.22 -21.19 10.03
C GLY A 28 1.91 -20.73 8.74
N PHE A 29 2.96 -19.92 8.85
CA PHE A 29 3.72 -19.42 7.69
C PHE A 29 4.63 -20.49 7.11
N VAL A 30 5.11 -21.44 7.92
CA VAL A 30 5.98 -22.52 7.45
C VAL A 30 5.17 -23.58 6.73
N LYS A 31 5.50 -23.86 5.47
CA LYS A 31 4.86 -24.84 4.58
C LYS A 31 5.90 -25.76 3.97
N ASP A 32 5.46 -26.88 3.44
CA ASP A 32 6.19 -27.79 2.56
C ASP A 32 7.61 -28.15 3.04
N VAL A 33 7.78 -28.42 4.34
CA VAL A 33 9.07 -28.81 4.90
C VAL A 33 9.49 -30.18 4.36
N LYS A 34 10.60 -30.25 3.63
CA LYS A 34 11.18 -31.44 3.04
C LYS A 34 12.59 -31.66 3.58
N VAL A 35 12.89 -32.86 4.03
CA VAL A 35 14.19 -33.26 4.55
C VAL A 35 14.71 -34.43 3.73
N ALA A 36 15.84 -34.29 3.08
CA ALA A 36 16.45 -35.34 2.26
C ALA A 36 17.98 -35.30 2.35
N GLY A 37 18.62 -36.35 2.84
CA GLY A 37 20.09 -36.49 2.83
C GLY A 37 20.86 -35.39 3.57
N GLY A 38 20.25 -34.72 4.55
CA GLY A 38 20.81 -33.56 5.24
C GLY A 38 20.49 -32.20 4.59
N GLU A 39 19.87 -32.16 3.43
CA GLU A 39 19.30 -30.94 2.86
C GLU A 39 17.87 -30.73 3.37
N VAL A 40 17.56 -29.48 3.73
CA VAL A 40 16.25 -29.06 4.24
C VAL A 40 15.72 -27.94 3.37
N ASP A 41 14.62 -28.18 2.66
CA ASP A 41 13.88 -27.21 1.88
C ASP A 41 12.53 -26.92 2.56
N PHE A 42 12.15 -25.64 2.66
CA PHE A 42 10.86 -25.26 3.22
C PHE A 42 10.37 -23.92 2.63
N THR A 43 9.06 -23.70 2.71
CA THR A 43 8.45 -22.46 2.25
C THR A 43 8.04 -21.61 3.46
N ILE A 44 8.28 -20.30 3.38
CA ILE A 44 7.72 -19.31 4.30
C ILE A 44 6.70 -18.47 3.52
N GLU A 45 5.41 -18.69 3.81
CA GLU A 45 4.29 -18.01 3.18
C GLU A 45 3.86 -16.81 4.04
N LEU A 46 4.22 -15.61 3.60
CA LEU A 46 3.90 -14.36 4.29
C LEU A 46 2.47 -13.89 3.98
N THR A 47 1.97 -12.95 4.75
CA THR A 47 0.67 -12.28 4.53
C THR A 47 0.73 -11.17 3.49
N THR A 48 1.93 -10.77 3.06
CA THR A 48 2.16 -9.78 2.00
C THR A 48 3.52 -9.99 1.35
N PRO A 49 3.64 -9.83 0.02
CA PRO A 49 4.94 -9.86 -0.64
C PRO A 49 5.79 -8.61 -0.33
N ALA A 50 5.16 -7.56 0.17
CA ALA A 50 5.78 -6.28 0.51
C ALA A 50 6.32 -6.21 1.95
N CYS A 51 6.44 -7.34 2.66
CA CYS A 51 6.96 -7.39 4.03
C CYS A 51 8.37 -6.76 4.10
N PRO A 52 8.59 -5.75 4.96
CA PRO A 52 9.88 -5.07 5.04
C PRO A 52 11.01 -5.94 5.57
N VAL A 53 10.71 -6.96 6.37
CA VAL A 53 11.69 -7.87 6.99
C VAL A 53 11.80 -9.23 6.28
N LYS A 54 11.28 -9.35 5.07
CA LYS A 54 11.24 -10.61 4.31
C LYS A 54 12.60 -11.28 4.17
N ASP A 55 13.60 -10.51 3.78
CA ASP A 55 14.94 -11.05 3.51
C ASP A 55 15.69 -11.39 4.81
N GLU A 56 15.51 -10.59 5.86
CA GLU A 56 16.04 -10.85 7.19
C GLU A 56 15.44 -12.12 7.79
N MET A 57 14.12 -12.28 7.72
CA MET A 57 13.40 -13.46 8.19
C MET A 57 13.85 -14.73 7.46
N LYS A 58 14.05 -14.65 6.12
CA LYS A 58 14.59 -15.74 5.32
C LYS A 58 15.99 -16.15 5.80
N ALA A 59 16.89 -15.18 5.92
CA ALA A 59 18.27 -15.43 6.33
C ALA A 59 18.36 -16.02 7.75
N GLU A 60 17.54 -15.51 8.68
CA GLU A 60 17.45 -16.01 10.04
C GLU A 60 16.94 -17.46 10.08
N ALA A 61 15.85 -17.75 9.37
CA ALA A 61 15.27 -19.09 9.30
C ALA A 61 16.26 -20.13 8.73
N GLU A 62 16.90 -19.81 7.58
CA GLU A 62 17.92 -20.65 7.00
C GLU A 62 19.11 -20.85 7.95
N GLY A 63 19.54 -19.79 8.64
CA GLY A 63 20.64 -19.85 9.60
C GLY A 63 20.34 -20.73 10.81
N ILE A 64 19.10 -20.69 11.32
CA ILE A 64 18.65 -21.53 12.43
C ILE A 64 18.62 -23.00 12.01
N VAL A 65 18.05 -23.32 10.85
CA VAL A 65 17.94 -24.70 10.37
C VAL A 65 19.32 -25.29 10.06
N ARG A 66 20.26 -24.52 9.49
CA ARG A 66 21.63 -24.99 9.22
C ARG A 66 22.40 -25.38 10.48
N ARG A 67 22.05 -24.86 11.65
CA ARG A 67 22.71 -25.21 12.92
C ARG A 67 22.21 -26.52 13.52
N LEU A 68 21.18 -27.15 12.97
CA LEU A 68 20.69 -28.44 13.45
C LEU A 68 21.67 -29.57 13.13
N PRO A 69 21.89 -30.51 14.05
CA PRO A 69 22.75 -31.67 13.81
C PRO A 69 22.29 -32.48 12.59
N GLY A 70 23.20 -32.75 11.67
CA GLY A 70 22.91 -33.51 10.46
C GLY A 70 22.37 -32.72 9.27
N VAL A 71 22.21 -31.38 9.40
CA VAL A 71 21.87 -30.50 8.29
C VAL A 71 23.13 -30.01 7.60
N THR A 72 23.20 -30.23 6.29
CA THR A 72 24.28 -29.75 5.41
C THR A 72 23.90 -28.51 4.61
N ALA A 73 22.62 -28.37 4.28
CA ALA A 73 22.07 -27.20 3.60
C ALA A 73 20.65 -26.91 4.04
N ALA A 74 20.27 -25.64 4.09
CA ALA A 74 18.91 -25.20 4.34
C ALA A 74 18.54 -24.10 3.34
N ARG A 75 17.38 -24.23 2.70
CA ARG A 75 16.88 -23.28 1.71
C ARG A 75 15.42 -22.94 2.02
N ALA A 76 15.13 -21.66 2.21
CA ALA A 76 13.78 -21.12 2.37
C ALA A 76 13.29 -20.48 1.06
N THR A 77 12.13 -20.91 0.58
CA THR A 77 11.39 -20.24 -0.49
C THR A 77 10.40 -19.27 0.13
N MET A 78 10.46 -18.00 -0.28
CA MET A 78 9.53 -16.97 0.20
C MET A 78 8.35 -16.85 -0.74
N THR A 79 7.15 -17.03 -0.23
CA THR A 79 5.88 -16.80 -0.95
C THR A 79 5.01 -15.84 -0.15
N ALA A 80 3.89 -15.41 -0.73
CA ALA A 80 2.92 -14.59 -0.02
C ALA A 80 1.50 -14.94 -0.44
N ASP A 81 0.59 -14.98 0.55
CA ASP A 81 -0.85 -15.05 0.32
C ASP A 81 -1.53 -13.87 1.02
N VAL A 82 -1.83 -12.84 0.23
CA VAL A 82 -2.52 -11.64 0.73
C VAL A 82 -3.96 -12.00 1.01
N LYS A 83 -4.35 -12.00 2.27
CA LYS A 83 -5.73 -12.28 2.67
C LYS A 83 -6.65 -11.11 2.35
N ALA A 84 -7.84 -11.40 1.85
CA ALA A 84 -8.89 -10.41 1.69
C ALA A 84 -9.42 -9.97 3.07
N ARG A 85 -9.77 -8.69 3.20
CA ARG A 85 -10.49 -8.21 4.36
C ARG A 85 -11.92 -8.74 4.34
N GLY A 86 -12.28 -9.61 5.28
CA GLY A 86 -13.67 -10.00 5.51
C GLY A 86 -14.52 -8.77 5.85
N GLY A 87 -15.42 -8.37 4.96
CA GLY A 87 -16.27 -7.19 5.15
C GLY A 87 -17.50 -7.52 5.99
N PHE A 88 -17.69 -6.84 7.12
CA PHE A 88 -18.98 -6.80 7.78
C PHE A 88 -19.93 -5.92 6.94
N GLY A 89 -20.90 -6.55 6.27
CA GLY A 89 -22.05 -5.88 5.66
C GLY A 89 -21.81 -5.06 4.38
N ARG A 90 -20.60 -5.04 3.80
CA ARG A 90 -20.32 -4.37 2.53
C ARG A 90 -20.02 -5.41 1.43
N GLN A 91 -20.52 -5.15 0.23
CA GLN A 91 -20.30 -6.04 -0.90
C GLN A 91 -18.82 -6.03 -1.31
N ALA A 92 -18.16 -7.21 -1.25
CA ALA A 92 -16.79 -7.35 -1.72
C ALA A 92 -16.70 -7.05 -3.23
N VAL A 93 -15.62 -6.44 -3.66
CA VAL A 93 -15.34 -6.26 -5.09
C VAL A 93 -14.64 -7.53 -5.57
N PRO A 94 -15.22 -8.25 -6.54
CA PRO A 94 -14.63 -9.48 -7.04
C PRO A 94 -13.19 -9.28 -7.52
N GLY A 95 -12.30 -10.20 -7.16
CA GLY A 95 -10.89 -10.16 -7.55
C GLY A 95 -10.01 -9.18 -6.76
N ILE A 96 -10.56 -8.25 -5.98
CA ILE A 96 -9.78 -7.26 -5.22
C ILE A 96 -9.73 -7.65 -3.73
N ARG A 97 -8.52 -7.91 -3.21
CA ARG A 97 -8.35 -8.38 -1.82
C ARG A 97 -8.39 -7.24 -0.80
N ASN A 98 -7.70 -6.12 -1.07
CA ASN A 98 -7.63 -4.98 -0.17
C ASN A 98 -7.70 -3.65 -0.94
N ILE A 99 -8.55 -2.75 -0.50
CA ILE A 99 -8.66 -1.40 -1.07
C ILE A 99 -8.01 -0.41 -0.10
N ILE A 100 -7.05 0.37 -0.59
CA ILE A 100 -6.29 1.36 0.17
C ILE A 100 -6.72 2.75 -0.30
N ALA A 101 -7.38 3.51 0.55
CA ALA A 101 -7.70 4.90 0.25
C ALA A 101 -6.48 5.80 0.58
N VAL A 102 -6.11 6.70 -0.34
CA VAL A 102 -5.13 7.76 -0.09
C VAL A 102 -5.85 9.09 -0.03
N GLY A 103 -5.82 9.73 1.13
CA GLY A 103 -6.52 10.97 1.39
C GLY A 103 -5.62 12.06 1.92
N ALA A 104 -6.09 13.31 1.85
CA ALA A 104 -5.41 14.48 2.40
C ALA A 104 -6.42 15.52 2.89
N GLY A 105 -6.04 16.31 3.87
CA GLY A 105 -6.90 17.37 4.39
C GLY A 105 -7.07 18.57 3.45
N LYS A 106 -6.10 18.80 2.56
CA LYS A 106 -6.10 19.89 1.57
C LYS A 106 -5.37 19.50 0.29
N GLY A 107 -5.52 20.28 -0.77
CA GLY A 107 -4.78 20.15 -2.01
C GLY A 107 -3.30 20.57 -1.88
N GLY A 108 -2.45 20.11 -2.81
CA GLY A 108 -1.05 20.53 -2.92
C GLY A 108 -0.07 19.84 -1.94
N VAL A 109 -0.50 18.88 -1.14
CA VAL A 109 0.38 18.13 -0.21
C VAL A 109 1.08 16.93 -0.85
N GLY A 110 0.84 16.66 -2.13
CA GLY A 110 1.41 15.52 -2.86
C GLY A 110 0.65 14.20 -2.64
N LYS A 111 -0.67 14.27 -2.45
CA LYS A 111 -1.57 13.13 -2.31
C LYS A 111 -1.45 12.15 -3.50
N SER A 112 -1.67 12.64 -4.74
CA SER A 112 -1.62 11.83 -5.96
C SER A 112 -0.20 11.30 -6.22
N THR A 113 0.84 12.11 -5.97
CA THR A 113 2.24 11.68 -6.02
C THR A 113 2.49 10.50 -5.06
N THR A 114 1.92 10.57 -3.85
CA THR A 114 2.04 9.49 -2.88
C THR A 114 1.26 8.26 -3.33
N ALA A 115 0.05 8.40 -3.86
CA ALA A 115 -0.76 7.29 -4.36
C ALA A 115 -0.06 6.54 -5.50
N VAL A 116 0.46 7.27 -6.50
CA VAL A 116 1.20 6.71 -7.64
C VAL A 116 2.44 5.96 -7.16
N ASN A 117 3.30 6.60 -6.36
CA ASN A 117 4.53 5.98 -5.91
C ASN A 117 4.28 4.82 -4.93
N LEU A 118 3.23 4.87 -4.11
CA LEU A 118 2.78 3.76 -3.27
C LEU A 118 2.37 2.54 -4.13
N ALA A 119 1.55 2.76 -5.16
CA ALA A 119 1.08 1.69 -6.04
C ALA A 119 2.27 1.02 -6.77
N VAL A 120 3.15 1.82 -7.37
CA VAL A 120 4.35 1.30 -8.06
C VAL A 120 5.31 0.62 -7.07
N ALA A 121 5.48 1.15 -5.85
CA ALA A 121 6.32 0.53 -4.84
C ALA A 121 5.79 -0.83 -4.36
N LEU A 122 4.48 -0.97 -4.17
CA LEU A 122 3.83 -2.24 -3.84
C LEU A 122 4.02 -3.27 -4.96
N GLN A 123 3.84 -2.85 -6.23
CA GLN A 123 4.06 -3.71 -7.39
C GLN A 123 5.53 -4.17 -7.46
N ARG A 124 6.51 -3.29 -7.27
CA ARG A 124 7.93 -3.64 -7.27
C ARG A 124 8.32 -4.62 -6.16
N LYS A 125 7.54 -4.68 -5.10
CA LYS A 125 7.69 -5.69 -4.03
C LYS A 125 6.98 -7.02 -4.36
N GLY A 126 6.36 -7.13 -5.55
CA GLY A 126 5.75 -8.35 -6.07
C GLY A 126 4.25 -8.47 -5.84
N ALA A 127 3.56 -7.42 -5.40
CA ALA A 127 2.10 -7.42 -5.29
C ALA A 127 1.44 -7.14 -6.65
N ARG A 128 0.25 -7.69 -6.87
CA ARG A 128 -0.63 -7.34 -7.98
C ARG A 128 -1.42 -6.10 -7.58
N VAL A 129 -1.24 -5.01 -8.30
CA VAL A 129 -1.74 -3.70 -7.87
C VAL A 129 -2.54 -3.02 -8.97
N GLY A 130 -3.66 -2.40 -8.57
CA GLY A 130 -4.40 -1.43 -9.34
C GLY A 130 -4.33 -0.05 -8.71
N LEU A 131 -4.49 0.98 -9.52
CA LEU A 131 -4.59 2.36 -9.08
C LEU A 131 -5.85 2.99 -9.70
N MET A 132 -6.73 3.50 -8.84
CA MET A 132 -7.91 4.24 -9.22
C MET A 132 -7.75 5.70 -8.81
N ASP A 133 -7.76 6.60 -9.78
CA ASP A 133 -7.80 8.04 -9.54
C ASP A 133 -9.26 8.52 -9.51
N ALA A 134 -9.73 8.79 -8.31
CA ALA A 134 -11.07 9.31 -8.05
C ALA A 134 -11.09 10.84 -7.84
N ASP A 135 -9.96 11.54 -8.07
CA ASP A 135 -9.90 13.00 -7.98
C ASP A 135 -10.50 13.63 -9.25
N VAL A 136 -11.73 14.06 -9.14
CA VAL A 136 -12.48 14.68 -10.26
C VAL A 136 -12.08 16.13 -10.54
N TYR A 137 -11.38 16.77 -9.61
CA TYR A 137 -10.98 18.17 -9.74
C TYR A 137 -9.59 18.34 -10.35
N GLY A 138 -8.76 17.32 -10.23
CA GLY A 138 -7.40 17.32 -10.76
C GLY A 138 -6.90 15.90 -10.99
N PRO A 139 -7.47 15.17 -11.97
CA PRO A 139 -7.12 13.77 -12.23
C PRO A 139 -5.75 13.69 -12.92
N ASN A 140 -4.68 13.74 -12.16
CA ASN A 140 -3.30 13.83 -12.69
C ASN A 140 -2.60 12.46 -12.80
N THR A 141 -3.21 11.38 -12.30
CA THR A 141 -2.57 10.06 -12.27
C THR A 141 -2.15 9.53 -13.63
N PRO A 142 -2.94 9.68 -14.73
CA PRO A 142 -2.51 9.24 -16.06
C PRO A 142 -1.22 9.94 -16.52
N GLN A 143 -1.15 11.25 -16.37
CA GLN A 143 0.05 12.03 -16.72
C GLN A 143 1.26 11.56 -15.91
N MET A 144 1.11 11.36 -14.59
CA MET A 144 2.20 10.91 -13.70
C MET A 144 2.72 9.52 -14.04
N LEU A 145 1.96 8.73 -14.80
CA LEU A 145 2.32 7.38 -15.25
C LEU A 145 2.63 7.31 -16.74
N GLY A 146 2.59 8.42 -17.46
CA GLY A 146 2.82 8.46 -18.91
C GLY A 146 1.76 7.70 -19.71
N ILE A 147 0.53 7.63 -19.20
CA ILE A 147 -0.59 6.96 -19.88
C ILE A 147 -1.28 7.97 -20.79
N GLU A 148 -1.34 7.65 -22.07
CA GLU A 148 -2.08 8.40 -23.08
C GLU A 148 -3.37 7.65 -23.46
N GLY A 149 -4.47 8.36 -23.63
CA GLY A 149 -5.77 7.79 -23.95
C GLY A 149 -6.55 7.27 -22.74
N GLY A 150 -7.61 6.50 -23.02
CA GLY A 150 -8.53 5.94 -22.02
C GLY A 150 -8.58 4.41 -22.05
N PRO A 151 -9.46 3.80 -21.25
CA PRO A 151 -9.64 2.37 -21.24
C PRO A 151 -10.25 1.89 -22.57
N GLU A 152 -9.84 0.71 -23.01
CA GLU A 152 -10.53 -0.01 -24.09
C GLU A 152 -11.82 -0.62 -23.55
N VAL A 153 -12.73 -0.98 -24.46
CA VAL A 153 -14.00 -1.65 -24.09
C VAL A 153 -13.95 -3.09 -24.59
N SER A 154 -14.12 -4.04 -23.68
CA SER A 154 -14.17 -5.47 -24.01
C SER A 154 -15.49 -5.84 -24.74
N GLU A 155 -15.55 -7.04 -25.33
CA GLU A 155 -16.78 -7.58 -25.94
C GLU A 155 -17.94 -7.67 -24.92
N ALA A 156 -17.60 -7.88 -23.64
CA ALA A 156 -18.56 -7.89 -22.53
C ALA A 156 -19.00 -6.49 -22.07
N LYS A 157 -18.57 -5.43 -22.77
CA LYS A 157 -18.81 -4.01 -22.44
C LYS A 157 -18.18 -3.57 -21.09
N HIS A 158 -17.14 -4.24 -20.64
CA HIS A 158 -16.34 -3.81 -19.50
C HIS A 158 -15.18 -2.93 -19.96
N MET A 159 -14.68 -2.10 -19.06
CA MET A 159 -13.50 -1.26 -19.29
C MET A 159 -12.23 -2.07 -19.03
N ILE A 160 -11.37 -2.19 -20.04
CA ILE A 160 -10.03 -2.76 -19.93
C ILE A 160 -9.10 -1.62 -19.52
N PRO A 161 -8.58 -1.61 -18.27
CA PRO A 161 -7.73 -0.53 -17.79
C PRO A 161 -6.37 -0.59 -18.49
N PRO A 162 -5.79 0.55 -18.93
CA PRO A 162 -4.40 0.60 -19.37
C PRO A 162 -3.46 0.19 -18.23
N GLU A 163 -2.27 -0.30 -18.61
CA GLU A 163 -1.23 -0.72 -17.69
C GLU A 163 0.02 0.13 -17.84
N ALA A 164 0.57 0.56 -16.71
CA ALA A 164 1.87 1.24 -16.64
C ALA A 164 2.66 0.75 -15.43
N PHE A 165 3.96 0.53 -15.58
CA PHE A 165 4.84 0.01 -14.52
C PHE A 165 4.32 -1.26 -13.83
N GLY A 166 3.56 -2.11 -14.56
CA GLY A 166 2.97 -3.34 -14.06
C GLY A 166 1.77 -3.14 -13.12
N ILE A 167 1.15 -1.96 -13.12
CA ILE A 167 -0.09 -1.66 -12.42
C ILE A 167 -1.21 -1.34 -13.41
N LYS A 168 -2.43 -1.78 -13.11
CA LYS A 168 -3.66 -1.41 -13.84
C LYS A 168 -4.14 -0.05 -13.36
N VAL A 169 -4.52 0.83 -14.29
CA VAL A 169 -4.87 2.20 -13.95
C VAL A 169 -6.20 2.61 -14.54
N ILE A 170 -7.05 3.22 -13.73
CA ILE A 170 -8.25 3.92 -14.21
C ILE A 170 -8.33 5.30 -13.55
N SER A 171 -8.73 6.29 -14.30
CA SER A 171 -8.86 7.66 -13.79
C SER A 171 -10.16 8.31 -14.27
N MET A 172 -10.74 9.13 -13.42
CA MET A 172 -11.85 10.00 -13.80
C MET A 172 -11.49 10.91 -15.00
N GLY A 173 -10.21 11.28 -15.12
CA GLY A 173 -9.71 12.05 -16.25
C GLY A 173 -9.74 11.32 -17.60
N MET A 174 -9.80 9.99 -17.59
CA MET A 174 -9.88 9.20 -18.82
C MET A 174 -11.31 9.16 -19.41
N LEU A 175 -12.32 9.49 -18.60
CA LEU A 175 -13.73 9.46 -19.03
C LEU A 175 -14.21 10.81 -19.60
N VAL A 176 -13.39 11.85 -19.46
CA VAL A 176 -13.77 13.23 -19.77
C VAL A 176 -12.78 13.80 -20.76
N PRO A 177 -13.23 14.40 -21.89
CA PRO A 177 -12.35 15.17 -22.75
C PRO A 177 -11.67 16.29 -21.98
N ALA A 178 -10.36 16.47 -22.19
CA ALA A 178 -9.54 17.43 -21.43
C ALA A 178 -10.06 18.90 -21.50
N ASP A 179 -10.79 19.22 -22.57
CA ASP A 179 -11.26 20.60 -22.86
C ASP A 179 -12.70 20.86 -22.38
N GLN A 180 -13.36 19.89 -21.73
CA GLN A 180 -14.75 20.06 -21.29
C GLN A 180 -14.83 20.12 -19.76
N PRO A 181 -15.17 21.26 -19.15
CA PRO A 181 -15.45 21.33 -17.73
C PRO A 181 -16.73 20.57 -17.42
N ILE A 182 -16.63 19.48 -16.68
CA ILE A 182 -17.78 18.74 -16.17
C ILE A 182 -18.06 19.18 -14.74
N ILE A 183 -19.30 19.59 -14.49
CA ILE A 183 -19.76 19.85 -13.13
C ILE A 183 -20.21 18.52 -12.52
N TRP A 184 -19.33 17.89 -11.76
CA TRP A 184 -19.63 16.68 -11.03
C TRP A 184 -20.56 16.95 -9.85
N ARG A 185 -21.70 16.26 -9.81
CA ARG A 185 -22.60 16.28 -8.65
C ARG A 185 -22.45 14.99 -7.85
N GLY A 186 -22.68 15.02 -6.54
CA GLY A 186 -22.50 13.87 -5.64
C GLY A 186 -23.05 12.53 -6.17
N PRO A 187 -24.33 12.45 -6.65
CA PRO A 187 -24.86 11.21 -7.22
C PRO A 187 -24.13 10.70 -8.46
N MET A 188 -23.63 11.59 -9.34
CA MET A 188 -22.87 11.22 -10.53
C MET A 188 -21.50 10.63 -10.16
N LEU A 189 -20.83 11.25 -9.17
CA LEU A 189 -19.56 10.76 -8.64
C LEU A 189 -19.71 9.38 -8.01
N HIS A 190 -20.73 9.20 -7.20
CA HIS A 190 -21.05 7.90 -6.63
C HIS A 190 -21.27 6.84 -7.72
N GLY A 191 -22.03 7.17 -8.76
CA GLY A 191 -22.26 6.29 -9.90
C GLY A 191 -20.97 5.91 -10.63
N ALA A 192 -20.10 6.89 -10.92
CA ALA A 192 -18.81 6.64 -11.60
C ALA A 192 -17.88 5.77 -10.78
N VAL A 193 -17.77 6.02 -9.46
CA VAL A 193 -16.98 5.20 -8.55
C VAL A 193 -17.51 3.76 -8.50
N GLN A 194 -18.82 3.59 -8.40
CA GLN A 194 -19.46 2.27 -8.45
C GLN A 194 -19.18 1.55 -9.78
N GLN A 195 -19.24 2.29 -10.88
CA GLN A 195 -18.93 1.76 -12.21
C GLN A 195 -17.47 1.30 -12.30
N PHE A 196 -16.51 2.10 -11.82
CA PHE A 196 -15.10 1.71 -11.79
C PHE A 196 -14.84 0.44 -10.95
N MET A 197 -15.63 0.25 -9.89
CA MET A 197 -15.49 -0.94 -9.06
C MET A 197 -16.07 -2.21 -9.71
N ARG A 198 -17.10 -2.08 -10.55
CA ARG A 198 -17.85 -3.21 -11.12
C ARG A 198 -17.45 -3.53 -12.55
N ASP A 199 -17.28 -2.47 -13.36
CA ASP A 199 -17.22 -2.59 -14.82
C ASP A 199 -15.79 -2.51 -15.37
N VAL A 200 -14.77 -2.29 -14.49
CA VAL A 200 -13.36 -2.36 -14.87
C VAL A 200 -12.85 -3.78 -14.68
N GLU A 201 -12.17 -4.32 -15.69
CA GLU A 201 -11.53 -5.64 -15.66
C GLU A 201 -10.25 -5.63 -14.82
N TRP A 202 -10.40 -5.46 -13.50
CA TRP A 202 -9.27 -5.46 -12.56
C TRP A 202 -8.53 -6.80 -12.50
N GLY A 203 -9.23 -7.92 -12.72
CA GLY A 203 -8.71 -9.26 -12.49
C GLY A 203 -8.38 -9.47 -11.00
N GLU A 204 -7.37 -10.31 -10.73
CA GLU A 204 -6.95 -10.59 -9.35
C GLU A 204 -5.94 -9.56 -8.86
N LEU A 205 -6.31 -8.73 -7.89
CA LEU A 205 -5.47 -7.74 -7.25
C LEU A 205 -5.28 -8.04 -5.75
N ASP A 206 -4.05 -7.88 -5.28
CA ASP A 206 -3.74 -7.89 -3.85
C ASP A 206 -4.10 -6.55 -3.21
N TYR A 207 -3.87 -5.44 -3.96
CA TYR A 207 -4.19 -4.09 -3.53
C TYR A 207 -4.78 -3.26 -4.67
N LEU A 208 -5.85 -2.53 -4.38
CA LEU A 208 -6.33 -1.42 -5.19
C LEU A 208 -6.07 -0.12 -4.42
N VAL A 209 -5.13 0.69 -4.89
CA VAL A 209 -4.88 2.03 -4.34
C VAL A 209 -5.88 3.01 -4.94
N VAL A 210 -6.53 3.81 -4.12
CA VAL A 210 -7.53 4.78 -4.56
C VAL A 210 -7.08 6.17 -4.15
N ASP A 211 -6.76 7.00 -5.12
CA ASP A 211 -6.44 8.42 -4.93
C ASP A 211 -7.74 9.21 -4.78
N LEU A 212 -8.03 9.66 -3.56
CA LEU A 212 -9.26 10.40 -3.24
C LEU A 212 -9.11 11.90 -3.57
N PRO A 213 -10.20 12.61 -3.84
CA PRO A 213 -10.19 14.07 -3.87
C PRO A 213 -9.68 14.66 -2.55
N PRO A 214 -9.06 15.85 -2.58
CA PRO A 214 -8.60 16.50 -1.36
C PRO A 214 -9.78 16.96 -0.48
N GLY A 215 -9.54 16.98 0.83
CA GLY A 215 -10.57 17.40 1.82
C GLY A 215 -11.49 16.27 2.27
N THR A 216 -12.60 16.64 2.89
CA THR A 216 -13.58 15.73 3.53
C THR A 216 -14.94 15.75 2.83
N GLY A 217 -14.95 15.96 1.51
CA GLY A 217 -16.18 16.13 0.72
C GLY A 217 -16.89 14.82 0.37
N ASP A 218 -17.99 14.96 -0.36
CA ASP A 218 -18.95 13.90 -0.68
C ASP A 218 -18.35 12.68 -1.39
N VAL A 219 -17.28 12.85 -2.18
CA VAL A 219 -16.66 11.75 -2.91
C VAL A 219 -15.95 10.80 -1.96
N SER A 220 -15.17 11.32 -1.01
CA SER A 220 -14.51 10.53 0.02
C SER A 220 -15.52 9.76 0.87
N LEU A 221 -16.64 10.40 1.21
CA LEU A 221 -17.78 9.78 1.89
C LEU A 221 -18.42 8.66 1.05
N SER A 222 -18.69 8.93 -0.24
CA SER A 222 -19.31 7.97 -1.15
C SER A 222 -18.46 6.73 -1.34
N MET A 223 -17.14 6.89 -1.51
CA MET A 223 -16.17 5.78 -1.58
C MET A 223 -16.23 4.90 -0.34
N ALA A 224 -16.15 5.54 0.83
CA ALA A 224 -16.14 4.83 2.08
C ALA A 224 -17.44 4.06 2.35
N GLN A 225 -18.55 4.54 1.84
CA GLN A 225 -19.86 3.88 1.97
C GLN A 225 -20.04 2.75 0.95
N SER A 226 -19.43 2.85 -0.22
CA SER A 226 -19.68 1.97 -1.36
C SER A 226 -18.83 0.71 -1.38
N VAL A 227 -17.62 0.75 -0.83
CA VAL A 227 -16.65 -0.35 -0.93
C VAL A 227 -16.00 -0.68 0.42
N PRO A 228 -15.56 -1.93 0.62
CA PRO A 228 -14.90 -2.37 1.84
C PRO A 228 -13.44 -1.89 1.86
N VAL A 229 -13.22 -0.61 2.14
CA VAL A 229 -11.88 -0.03 2.28
C VAL A 229 -11.14 -0.73 3.42
N ALA A 230 -9.98 -1.33 3.12
CA ALA A 230 -9.12 -2.00 4.11
C ALA A 230 -8.51 -1.00 5.08
N GLY A 231 -8.21 0.22 4.61
CA GLY A 231 -7.77 1.32 5.45
C GLY A 231 -7.35 2.53 4.63
N ALA A 232 -7.13 3.65 5.31
CA ALA A 232 -6.75 4.92 4.70
C ALA A 232 -5.31 5.29 5.06
N VAL A 233 -4.55 5.72 4.06
CA VAL A 233 -3.27 6.43 4.20
C VAL A 233 -3.57 7.91 4.12
N VAL A 234 -3.08 8.69 5.08
CA VAL A 234 -3.34 10.13 5.12
C VAL A 234 -2.05 10.89 4.86
N VAL A 235 -2.08 11.76 3.85
CA VAL A 235 -0.90 12.54 3.41
C VAL A 235 -0.98 13.96 3.96
N THR A 236 0.12 14.42 4.55
CA THR A 236 0.31 15.78 5.05
C THR A 236 1.66 16.34 4.68
N THR A 237 1.89 17.60 5.00
CA THR A 237 3.20 18.26 5.01
C THR A 237 3.45 18.81 6.42
N PRO A 238 4.70 19.17 6.80
CA PRO A 238 5.02 19.59 8.17
C PRO A 238 4.32 20.84 8.66
N GLN A 239 3.80 21.70 7.75
CA GLN A 239 3.20 22.98 8.13
C GLN A 239 1.95 22.80 9.02
N GLY A 240 1.82 23.62 10.07
CA GLY A 240 0.71 23.54 11.02
C GLY A 240 -0.68 23.63 10.38
N VAL A 241 -0.86 24.44 9.32
CA VAL A 241 -2.13 24.52 8.57
C VAL A 241 -2.47 23.17 7.92
N SER A 242 -1.50 22.51 7.30
CA SER A 242 -1.70 21.18 6.70
C SER A 242 -2.07 20.13 7.74
N VAL A 243 -1.37 20.13 8.86
CA VAL A 243 -1.62 19.24 10.00
C VAL A 243 -3.03 19.43 10.57
N SER A 244 -3.50 20.67 10.69
CA SER A 244 -4.87 20.98 11.16
C SER A 244 -5.94 20.37 10.25
N ASP A 245 -5.77 20.50 8.93
CA ASP A 245 -6.75 19.96 7.97
C ASP A 245 -6.72 18.44 7.90
N VAL A 246 -5.56 17.84 8.05
CA VAL A 246 -5.43 16.37 8.10
C VAL A 246 -6.08 15.76 9.33
N ARG A 247 -6.10 16.45 10.48
CA ARG A 247 -6.88 16.01 11.66
C ARG A 247 -8.35 15.82 11.33
N LYS A 248 -8.93 16.69 10.50
CA LYS A 248 -10.33 16.56 10.03
C LYS A 248 -10.51 15.34 9.15
N ALA A 249 -9.56 15.08 8.23
CA ALA A 249 -9.61 13.90 7.37
C ALA A 249 -9.52 12.59 8.18
N VAL A 250 -8.65 12.52 9.18
CA VAL A 250 -8.57 11.38 10.11
C VAL A 250 -9.89 11.18 10.87
N ALA A 251 -10.48 12.27 11.37
CA ALA A 251 -11.77 12.21 12.06
C ALA A 251 -12.88 11.69 11.14
N MET A 252 -12.93 12.15 9.88
CA MET A 252 -13.86 11.64 8.87
C MET A 252 -13.71 10.13 8.66
N PHE A 253 -12.50 9.63 8.43
CA PHE A 253 -12.29 8.19 8.24
C PHE A 253 -12.74 7.39 9.46
N ARG A 254 -12.49 7.88 10.68
CA ARG A 254 -12.95 7.23 11.91
C ARG A 254 -14.47 7.19 12.02
N GLN A 255 -15.18 8.29 11.68
CA GLN A 255 -16.65 8.34 11.66
C GLN A 255 -17.25 7.34 10.66
N LEU A 256 -16.54 7.07 9.55
CA LEU A 256 -16.94 6.10 8.54
C LEU A 256 -16.53 4.66 8.88
N ASN A 257 -15.96 4.42 10.05
CA ASN A 257 -15.40 3.13 10.47
C ASN A 257 -14.32 2.60 9.51
N ILE A 258 -13.55 3.50 8.88
CA ILE A 258 -12.40 3.16 8.07
C ILE A 258 -11.17 3.26 8.97
N PRO A 259 -10.39 2.17 9.13
CA PRO A 259 -9.13 2.24 9.85
C PRO A 259 -8.16 3.21 9.16
N VAL A 260 -7.53 4.08 9.94
CA VAL A 260 -6.41 4.88 9.44
C VAL A 260 -5.14 4.04 9.61
N LEU A 261 -4.55 3.62 8.48
CA LEU A 261 -3.31 2.83 8.44
C LEU A 261 -2.12 3.63 8.95
N GLY A 262 -2.16 4.94 8.72
CA GLY A 262 -1.17 5.87 9.24
C GLY A 262 -1.03 7.13 8.39
N VAL A 263 -0.02 7.92 8.77
CA VAL A 263 0.31 9.21 8.15
C VAL A 263 1.59 9.12 7.35
N VAL A 264 1.59 9.74 6.18
CA VAL A 264 2.79 10.06 5.38
C VAL A 264 3.02 11.56 5.45
N GLU A 265 4.15 11.97 6.02
CA GLU A 265 4.59 13.36 5.98
C GLU A 265 5.43 13.58 4.71
N ASN A 266 4.80 14.11 3.70
CA ASN A 266 5.47 14.46 2.44
C ASN A 266 6.15 15.83 2.55
N MET A 267 7.18 16.05 1.72
CA MET A 267 7.98 17.28 1.76
C MET A 267 8.54 17.58 3.15
N SER A 268 8.92 16.52 3.87
CA SER A 268 9.29 16.57 5.29
C SER A 268 10.60 17.36 5.51
N PHE A 269 11.56 17.17 4.63
CA PHE A 269 12.87 17.83 4.67
C PHE A 269 13.51 17.82 3.29
N PHE A 270 14.53 18.66 3.11
CA PHE A 270 15.39 18.66 1.94
C PHE A 270 16.81 18.26 2.33
N VAL A 271 17.47 17.47 1.49
CA VAL A 271 18.89 17.14 1.63
C VAL A 271 19.64 17.77 0.46
N CYS A 272 20.58 18.66 0.76
CA CYS A 272 21.39 19.30 -0.25
C CYS A 272 22.25 18.29 -1.00
N GLY A 273 22.14 18.24 -2.33
CA GLY A 273 22.91 17.31 -3.15
C GLY A 273 24.42 17.58 -3.13
N HIS A 274 24.85 18.77 -2.70
CA HIS A 274 26.26 19.18 -2.66
C HIS A 274 26.92 18.92 -1.30
N CYS A 275 26.33 19.43 -0.20
CA CYS A 275 26.92 19.33 1.13
C CYS A 275 26.24 18.28 2.04
N GLN A 276 25.19 17.62 1.57
CA GLN A 276 24.40 16.62 2.31
C GLN A 276 23.72 17.20 3.58
N GLU A 277 23.70 18.53 3.75
CA GLU A 277 23.02 19.17 4.86
C GLU A 277 21.50 19.01 4.71
N ARG A 278 20.87 18.64 5.82
CA ARG A 278 19.41 18.51 5.92
C ARG A 278 18.81 19.86 6.33
N THR A 279 17.83 20.33 5.56
CA THR A 279 17.10 21.58 5.80
C THR A 279 15.61 21.31 5.89
N GLU A 280 14.94 21.80 6.91
CA GLU A 280 13.50 21.64 7.14
C GLU A 280 12.74 22.84 6.60
N ILE A 281 12.56 22.86 5.26
CA ILE A 281 11.99 23.99 4.50
C ILE A 281 10.59 24.38 4.99
N PHE A 282 9.78 23.38 5.34
CA PHE A 282 8.37 23.55 5.75
C PHE A 282 8.13 23.34 7.24
N GLY A 283 9.19 23.37 8.06
CA GLY A 283 9.14 23.06 9.49
C GLY A 283 9.45 21.60 9.78
N HIS A 284 9.37 21.22 11.03
CA HIS A 284 9.81 19.91 11.51
C HIS A 284 8.72 19.18 12.28
N GLY A 285 8.50 17.90 11.94
CA GLY A 285 7.80 16.93 12.78
C GLY A 285 6.31 17.21 13.03
N GLY A 286 5.68 18.11 12.26
CA GLY A 286 4.25 18.42 12.44
C GLY A 286 3.35 17.21 12.27
N GLY A 287 3.61 16.40 11.23
CA GLY A 287 2.89 15.16 10.97
C GLY A 287 3.21 14.08 12.00
N VAL A 288 4.47 13.99 12.43
CA VAL A 288 4.89 13.03 13.48
C VAL A 288 4.14 13.29 14.78
N LYS A 289 4.20 14.54 15.27
CA LYS A 289 3.50 14.93 16.49
C LYS A 289 1.99 14.70 16.39
N MET A 290 1.39 15.01 15.24
CA MET A 290 -0.03 14.75 15.02
C MET A 290 -0.36 13.25 15.06
N ALA A 291 0.48 12.41 14.45
CA ALA A 291 0.30 10.97 14.48
C ALA A 291 0.34 10.42 15.91
N GLU A 292 1.29 10.87 16.71
CA GLU A 292 1.40 10.56 18.14
C GLU A 292 0.17 11.02 18.94
N ASP A 293 -0.21 12.30 18.81
CA ASP A 293 -1.38 12.88 19.48
C ASP A 293 -2.69 12.14 19.17
N MET A 294 -2.82 11.61 17.96
CA MET A 294 -4.02 10.90 17.50
C MET A 294 -3.94 9.37 17.67
N GLY A 295 -2.81 8.84 18.14
CA GLY A 295 -2.59 7.40 18.31
C GLY A 295 -2.69 6.63 16.99
N ILE A 296 -2.12 7.17 15.89
CA ILE A 296 -2.06 6.53 14.58
C ILE A 296 -0.60 6.33 14.14
N PRO A 297 -0.29 5.28 13.37
CA PRO A 297 1.08 5.02 12.93
C PRO A 297 1.66 6.13 12.05
N MET A 298 2.96 6.42 12.21
CA MET A 298 3.73 7.19 11.26
C MET A 298 4.31 6.25 10.20
N LEU A 299 3.81 6.33 8.96
CA LEU A 299 4.21 5.45 7.85
C LEU A 299 5.54 5.85 7.23
N GLY A 300 5.85 7.15 7.22
CA GLY A 300 7.13 7.63 6.73
C GLY A 300 7.17 9.12 6.46
N GLN A 301 8.40 9.61 6.31
CA GLN A 301 8.72 10.97 5.96
C GLN A 301 9.38 10.97 4.58
N ILE A 302 8.77 11.63 3.61
CA ILE A 302 9.27 11.72 2.23
C ILE A 302 10.05 13.02 2.08
N PRO A 303 11.32 12.98 1.69
CA PRO A 303 12.11 14.20 1.46
C PRO A 303 11.64 14.96 0.22
N ILE A 304 11.89 16.25 0.21
CA ILE A 304 11.78 17.07 -1.01
C ILE A 304 12.88 16.63 -1.97
N ASP A 305 12.48 16.23 -3.18
CA ASP A 305 13.39 15.82 -4.24
C ASP A 305 12.85 16.35 -5.58
N THR A 306 13.66 17.13 -6.29
CA THR A 306 13.27 17.71 -7.58
C THR A 306 12.93 16.66 -8.63
N ARG A 307 13.50 15.45 -8.50
CA ARG A 307 13.24 14.32 -9.39
C ARG A 307 11.83 13.76 -9.20
N VAL A 308 11.23 13.89 -8.01
CA VAL A 308 9.83 13.50 -7.77
C VAL A 308 8.90 14.37 -8.62
N ARG A 309 9.13 15.69 -8.61
CA ARG A 309 8.37 16.63 -9.45
C ARG A 309 8.58 16.34 -10.93
N ALA A 310 9.85 16.32 -11.38
CA ALA A 310 10.19 16.09 -12.78
C ALA A 310 9.62 14.75 -13.29
N GLY A 311 9.77 13.66 -12.52
CA GLY A 311 9.24 12.36 -12.87
C GLY A 311 7.71 12.35 -12.96
N GLY A 312 7.02 13.09 -12.08
CA GLY A 312 5.56 13.25 -12.16
C GLY A 312 5.10 13.98 -13.42
N ASP A 313 5.84 15.00 -13.85
CA ASP A 313 5.55 15.75 -15.10
C ASP A 313 5.85 14.92 -16.36
N GLU A 314 6.84 14.03 -16.29
CA GLU A 314 7.36 13.23 -17.40
C GLU A 314 6.77 11.81 -17.47
N GLY A 315 5.82 11.48 -16.59
CA GLY A 315 5.22 10.14 -16.54
C GLY A 315 6.17 9.04 -16.04
N ARG A 316 7.16 9.39 -15.21
CA ARG A 316 8.19 8.49 -14.68
C ARG A 316 8.28 8.55 -13.16
N PRO A 317 7.44 7.80 -12.41
CA PRO A 317 7.44 7.80 -10.94
C PRO A 317 8.84 7.54 -10.36
N ILE A 318 9.20 8.29 -9.31
CA ILE A 318 10.56 8.26 -8.73
C ILE A 318 10.98 6.87 -8.27
N VAL A 319 10.05 6.07 -7.77
CA VAL A 319 10.30 4.68 -7.33
C VAL A 319 10.84 3.82 -8.47
N ASN A 320 10.44 4.11 -9.70
CA ASN A 320 10.93 3.42 -10.90
C ASN A 320 12.11 4.16 -11.55
N ALA A 321 12.04 5.48 -11.66
CA ALA A 321 13.03 6.27 -12.38
C ALA A 321 14.37 6.39 -11.64
N ALA A 322 14.36 6.42 -10.30
CA ALA A 322 15.57 6.55 -9.48
C ALA A 322 15.41 5.76 -8.16
N PRO A 323 15.38 4.41 -8.19
CA PRO A 323 15.05 3.57 -7.05
C PRO A 323 16.02 3.72 -5.87
N GLU A 324 17.27 4.12 -6.13
CA GLU A 324 18.28 4.34 -5.09
C GLU A 324 18.20 5.71 -4.43
N SER A 325 17.35 6.61 -4.94
CA SER A 325 17.20 7.93 -4.35
C SER A 325 16.56 7.88 -2.95
N PRO A 326 16.90 8.84 -2.06
CA PRO A 326 16.27 8.91 -0.73
C PRO A 326 14.74 8.95 -0.78
N ALA A 327 14.16 9.67 -1.73
CA ALA A 327 12.71 9.74 -1.90
C ALA A 327 12.10 8.39 -2.33
N ALA A 328 12.72 7.71 -3.29
CA ALA A 328 12.26 6.38 -3.73
C ALA A 328 12.33 5.34 -2.60
N LYS A 329 13.43 5.33 -1.84
CA LYS A 329 13.58 4.45 -0.67
C LYS A 329 12.51 4.75 0.38
N ALA A 330 12.24 6.02 0.66
CA ALA A 330 11.19 6.42 1.60
C ALA A 330 9.80 5.94 1.14
N PHE A 331 9.44 6.07 -0.14
CA PHE A 331 8.20 5.51 -0.67
C PHE A 331 8.16 3.97 -0.59
N ALA A 332 9.27 3.29 -0.84
CA ALA A 332 9.35 1.83 -0.71
C ALA A 332 9.18 1.36 0.73
N GLU A 333 9.69 2.11 1.72
CA GLU A 333 9.46 1.85 3.14
C GLU A 333 8.00 2.11 3.52
N VAL A 334 7.40 3.22 3.05
CA VAL A 334 5.97 3.50 3.25
C VAL A 334 5.12 2.36 2.72
N ALA A 335 5.40 1.85 1.52
CA ALA A 335 4.68 0.73 0.94
C ALA A 335 4.77 -0.54 1.80
N GLY A 336 5.94 -0.86 2.34
CA GLY A 336 6.13 -1.97 3.27
C GLY A 336 5.30 -1.80 4.55
N ARG A 337 5.33 -0.62 5.17
CA ARG A 337 4.56 -0.33 6.39
C ARG A 337 3.05 -0.34 6.14
N VAL A 338 2.57 0.18 5.01
CA VAL A 338 1.16 0.09 4.62
C VAL A 338 0.71 -1.36 4.51
N ALA A 339 1.49 -2.20 3.84
CA ALA A 339 1.19 -3.62 3.70
C ALA A 339 1.18 -4.35 5.06
N ALA A 340 2.11 -4.03 5.96
CA ALA A 340 2.17 -4.56 7.31
C ALA A 340 0.93 -4.15 8.14
N GLU A 341 0.52 -2.88 8.10
CA GLU A 341 -0.67 -2.41 8.80
C GLU A 341 -1.96 -3.08 8.29
N ILE A 342 -2.08 -3.32 6.97
CA ILE A 342 -3.20 -4.09 6.40
C ILE A 342 -3.18 -5.53 6.93
N SER A 343 -2.02 -6.19 6.97
CA SER A 343 -1.88 -7.54 7.51
C SER A 343 -2.30 -7.62 8.97
N LYS A 344 -1.89 -6.66 9.80
CA LYS A 344 -2.34 -6.55 11.21
C LYS A 344 -3.86 -6.39 11.34
N GLN A 345 -4.46 -5.53 10.50
CA GLN A 345 -5.91 -5.32 10.48
C GLN A 345 -6.65 -6.61 10.10
N ASN A 346 -6.22 -7.30 9.04
CA ASN A 346 -6.83 -8.55 8.60
C ASN A 346 -6.71 -9.67 9.65
N ALA A 347 -5.56 -9.78 10.33
CA ALA A 347 -5.37 -10.75 11.42
C ALA A 347 -6.29 -10.49 12.63
N ARG A 348 -6.58 -9.21 12.95
CA ARG A 348 -7.52 -8.87 14.03
C ARG A 348 -8.96 -9.26 13.69
N VAL A 349 -9.40 -9.04 12.45
CA VAL A 349 -10.75 -9.39 11.98
C VAL A 349 -10.96 -10.90 12.03
N LEU A 350 -9.99 -11.70 11.56
CA LEU A 350 -10.07 -13.16 11.60
C LEU A 350 -10.21 -13.70 13.02
N LYS A 351 -9.53 -13.12 14.01
CA LYS A 351 -9.69 -13.52 15.42
C LYS A 351 -11.10 -13.29 15.95
N VAL A 352 -11.72 -12.15 15.62
CA VAL A 352 -13.08 -11.83 16.08
C VAL A 352 -14.10 -12.81 15.49
N ILE A 353 -13.93 -13.21 14.23
CA ILE A 353 -14.83 -14.19 13.57
C ILE A 353 -14.69 -15.60 14.19
N GLN A 354 -13.49 -15.99 14.63
CA GLN A 354 -13.26 -17.31 15.23
C GLN A 354 -13.73 -17.41 16.70
N THR A 355 -13.97 -16.29 17.36
CA THR A 355 -14.41 -16.23 18.77
C THR A 355 -15.88 -15.86 18.93
N ALA A 356 -16.59 -15.56 17.85
CA ALA A 356 -18.03 -15.31 17.79
C ALA A 356 -18.79 -16.55 17.30
#